data_0aaf51633f4954d8958ebab021b2f33e
#
_entry.id   0aaf51633f4954d8958ebab021b2f33e
#
_cell.length_a   1.000
_cell.length_b   1.000
_cell.length_c   1.000
_cell.angle_alpha   90.00
_cell.angle_beta   90.00
_cell.angle_gamma   90.00
#
_symmetry.space_group_name_H-M   'P 1'
#
loop_
_entity.id
_entity.type
_entity.pdbx_description
1 polymer ?
#
loop_
_entity_poly.entity_id
_entity_poly.type
_entity_poly.pdbx_seq_one_letter_code
_entity_poly.pdbx_strand_id
1 'polypeptide(L)'
;MKRIGHYTQLPEGWCMCRLKDVVEYEQPQAYIVSTTDYANSYPIPVLTAGKSFIIGYTNETKGVYSNTPCIIFDDFTTDSRLVDFPFKVKSSAMKILQVTNDMEVEYVAMFMSITRLIGDTHKRYWISEYSKLHIPVPPRKEQKRIIKTVKLMFEMLDAIMENL
;
A
#
# COMPACT_ATOMS: atom_id res chain seq x y z
N MET A 1 -9.60 2.34 23.46
CA MET A 1 -9.51 1.27 22.44
C MET A 1 -10.55 1.55 21.37
N LYS A 2 -10.18 2.08 20.20
CA LYS A 2 -11.13 2.30 19.10
C LYS A 2 -11.50 0.93 18.52
N ARG A 3 -12.80 0.60 18.51
CA ARG A 3 -13.33 -0.65 17.95
C ARG A 3 -13.00 -0.72 16.46
N ILE A 4 -12.26 -1.74 16.05
CA ILE A 4 -12.09 -2.10 14.64
C ILE A 4 -13.18 -3.13 14.32
N GLY A 5 -14.26 -2.67 13.66
CA GLY A 5 -15.34 -3.52 13.18
C GLY A 5 -16.29 -4.06 14.26
N HIS A 6 -17.28 -4.82 13.81
CA HIS A 6 -18.34 -5.42 14.62
C HIS A 6 -17.90 -6.67 15.41
N TYR A 7 -16.65 -7.09 15.33
CA TYR A 7 -16.15 -8.29 16.00
C TYR A 7 -15.57 -7.96 17.36
N THR A 8 -16.14 -8.53 18.40
CA THR A 8 -15.66 -8.43 19.78
C THR A 8 -14.53 -9.41 20.09
N GLN A 9 -14.37 -10.45 19.25
CA GLN A 9 -13.33 -11.48 19.38
C GLN A 9 -12.80 -11.83 17.98
N LEU A 10 -11.49 -12.11 17.91
CA LEU A 10 -10.88 -12.66 16.69
C LEU A 10 -11.25 -14.15 16.53
N PRO A 11 -11.35 -14.64 15.28
CA PRO A 11 -11.47 -16.07 15.04
C PRO A 11 -10.32 -16.86 15.64
N GLU A 12 -10.52 -18.14 15.89
CA GLU A 12 -9.47 -19.02 16.37
C GLU A 12 -8.27 -19.04 15.39
N GLY A 13 -7.08 -19.00 15.93
CA GLY A 13 -5.83 -18.97 15.14
C GLY A 13 -5.46 -17.59 14.58
N TRP A 14 -6.29 -16.56 14.78
CA TRP A 14 -5.95 -15.19 14.41
C TRP A 14 -5.28 -14.48 15.58
N CYS A 15 -4.36 -13.55 15.27
CA CYS A 15 -3.79 -12.66 16.26
C CYS A 15 -3.95 -11.19 15.87
N MET A 16 -3.78 -10.30 16.82
CA MET A 16 -3.76 -8.86 16.60
C MET A 16 -2.33 -8.36 16.73
N CYS A 17 -1.78 -7.76 15.67
CA CYS A 17 -0.45 -7.14 15.67
C CYS A 17 -0.58 -5.64 15.41
N ARG A 18 0.49 -4.90 15.66
CA ARG A 18 0.60 -3.54 15.12
C ARG A 18 1.14 -3.61 13.69
N LEU A 19 0.73 -2.68 12.86
CA LEU A 19 1.18 -2.66 11.46
C LEU A 19 2.71 -2.64 11.34
N LYS A 20 3.39 -1.88 12.21
CA LYS A 20 4.86 -1.84 12.29
C LYS A 20 5.54 -3.17 12.64
N ASP A 21 4.81 -4.13 13.20
CA ASP A 21 5.36 -5.43 13.58
C ASP A 21 5.36 -6.42 12.40
N VAL A 22 4.61 -6.09 11.35
CA VAL A 22 4.45 -6.91 10.13
C VAL A 22 4.86 -6.17 8.84
N VAL A 23 5.27 -4.90 8.95
CA VAL A 23 5.69 -4.06 7.82
C VAL A 23 6.98 -3.31 8.17
N GLU A 24 7.95 -3.41 7.29
CA GLU A 24 9.16 -2.60 7.28
C GLU A 24 9.02 -1.46 6.28
N TYR A 25 9.48 -0.25 6.62
CA TYR A 25 9.43 0.88 5.69
C TYR A 25 10.83 1.38 5.33
N GLU A 26 10.97 1.78 4.09
CA GLU A 26 12.16 2.41 3.53
C GLU A 26 11.87 3.84 3.13
N GLN A 27 12.81 4.74 3.45
CA GLN A 27 12.76 6.12 2.99
C GLN A 27 13.04 6.18 1.48
N PRO A 28 12.26 6.96 0.72
CA PRO A 28 12.33 6.93 -0.74
C PRO A 28 13.46 7.77 -1.35
N GLN A 29 14.34 8.39 -0.58
CA GLN A 29 15.35 9.36 -1.08
C GLN A 29 16.14 8.88 -2.29
N ALA A 30 16.55 7.60 -2.29
CA ALA A 30 17.31 7.02 -3.41
C ALA A 30 16.48 6.85 -4.69
N TYR A 31 15.16 6.91 -4.58
CA TYR A 31 14.21 6.59 -5.65
C TYR A 31 13.37 7.78 -6.12
N ILE A 32 13.63 8.97 -5.57
CA ILE A 32 12.95 10.21 -5.99
C ILE A 32 13.48 10.61 -7.38
N VAL A 33 12.57 11.01 -8.27
CA VAL A 33 12.97 11.58 -9.58
C VAL A 33 13.73 12.89 -9.39
N SER A 34 14.74 13.11 -10.23
CA SER A 34 15.56 14.31 -10.21
C SER A 34 14.92 15.45 -10.98
N THR A 35 14.14 15.13 -12.02
CA THR A 35 13.46 16.10 -12.88
C THR A 35 11.99 15.76 -13.06
N THR A 36 11.22 16.72 -13.56
CA THR A 36 9.82 16.55 -13.95
C THR A 36 9.62 16.42 -15.46
N ASP A 37 10.71 16.13 -16.18
CA ASP A 37 10.68 15.90 -17.62
C ASP A 37 10.07 14.51 -17.92
N TYR A 38 8.75 14.44 -17.88
CA TYR A 38 8.01 13.22 -18.15
C TYR A 38 7.63 13.11 -19.62
N ALA A 39 7.73 11.91 -20.17
CA ALA A 39 7.23 11.61 -21.52
C ALA A 39 6.64 10.19 -21.54
N ASN A 40 5.53 10.01 -22.26
CA ASN A 40 4.87 8.71 -22.39
C ASN A 40 5.74 7.62 -23.05
N SER A 41 6.78 8.04 -23.76
CA SER A 41 7.77 7.13 -24.40
C SER A 41 8.84 6.61 -23.44
N TYR A 42 8.94 7.17 -22.23
CA TYR A 42 9.94 6.75 -21.26
C TYR A 42 9.51 5.48 -20.49
N PRO A 43 10.46 4.61 -20.11
CA PRO A 43 10.13 3.28 -19.63
C PRO A 43 9.76 3.21 -18.14
N ILE A 44 10.20 4.17 -17.31
CA ILE A 44 10.09 4.04 -15.85
C ILE A 44 8.93 4.89 -15.33
N PRO A 45 7.89 4.27 -14.73
CA PRO A 45 6.79 5.01 -14.15
C PRO A 45 7.22 5.76 -12.89
N VAL A 46 6.66 6.95 -12.71
CA VAL A 46 6.81 7.79 -11.52
C VAL A 46 5.50 7.79 -10.76
N LEU A 47 5.56 7.37 -9.50
CA LEU A 47 4.39 7.06 -8.72
C LEU A 47 4.09 8.07 -7.61
N THR A 48 2.80 8.19 -7.30
CA THR A 48 2.26 8.63 -6.02
C THR A 48 1.26 7.61 -5.50
N ALA A 49 0.92 7.64 -4.21
CA ALA A 49 -0.13 6.78 -3.68
C ALA A 49 -1.55 7.38 -3.82
N GLY A 50 -1.65 8.64 -4.27
CA GLY A 50 -2.92 9.37 -4.38
C GLY A 50 -3.77 9.01 -5.60
N LYS A 51 -4.70 9.89 -5.96
CA LYS A 51 -5.64 9.68 -7.07
C LYS A 51 -4.95 9.42 -8.42
N SER A 52 -3.89 10.17 -8.72
CA SER A 52 -3.07 9.96 -9.90
C SER A 52 -1.92 9.02 -9.53
N PHE A 53 -2.16 7.72 -9.63
CA PHE A 53 -1.17 6.70 -9.25
C PHE A 53 0.13 6.82 -10.05
N ILE A 54 0.06 6.81 -11.38
CA ILE A 54 1.18 7.09 -12.26
C ILE A 54 1.04 8.54 -12.72
N ILE A 55 1.98 9.39 -12.36
CA ILE A 55 1.96 10.82 -12.72
C ILE A 55 2.76 11.14 -13.99
N GLY A 56 3.51 10.19 -14.49
CA GLY A 56 4.33 10.30 -15.69
C GLY A 56 5.35 9.18 -15.77
N TYR A 57 6.16 9.23 -16.79
CA TYR A 57 7.26 8.29 -17.00
C TYR A 57 8.56 9.05 -17.18
N THR A 58 9.66 8.49 -16.67
CA THR A 58 11.01 9.07 -16.77
C THR A 58 11.98 8.12 -17.48
N ASN A 59 13.04 8.68 -18.04
CA ASN A 59 14.18 7.93 -18.58
C ASN A 59 15.34 7.80 -17.58
N GLU A 60 15.16 8.24 -16.34
CA GLU A 60 16.15 8.08 -15.29
C GLU A 60 16.31 6.60 -14.93
N THR A 61 17.47 6.02 -15.24
CA THR A 61 17.77 4.59 -14.96
C THR A 61 18.39 4.36 -13.59
N LYS A 62 18.92 5.41 -12.96
CA LYS A 62 19.46 5.34 -11.59
C LYS A 62 18.36 5.53 -10.55
N GLY A 63 18.46 4.82 -9.42
CA GLY A 63 17.52 4.94 -8.34
C GLY A 63 16.11 4.49 -8.73
N VAL A 64 16.01 3.39 -9.48
CA VAL A 64 14.75 2.70 -9.74
C VAL A 64 14.54 1.65 -8.66
N TYR A 65 13.40 1.70 -8.00
CA TYR A 65 13.02 0.68 -7.02
C TYR A 65 12.51 -0.57 -7.72
N SER A 66 13.11 -1.72 -7.44
CA SER A 66 12.80 -2.99 -8.10
C SER A 66 12.50 -4.16 -7.16
N ASN A 67 12.56 -3.93 -5.84
CA ASN A 67 12.19 -4.96 -4.86
C ASN A 67 10.66 -5.04 -4.72
N THR A 68 10.00 -5.53 -5.75
CA THR A 68 8.54 -5.67 -5.83
C THR A 68 8.11 -7.14 -5.72
N PRO A 69 6.88 -7.45 -5.27
CA PRO A 69 5.82 -6.52 -4.90
C PRO A 69 6.08 -5.77 -3.59
N CYS A 70 5.61 -4.53 -3.52
CA CYS A 70 5.69 -3.68 -2.33
C CYS A 70 4.43 -2.79 -2.22
N ILE A 71 4.32 -2.04 -1.13
CA ILE A 71 3.25 -1.05 -0.97
C ILE A 71 3.90 0.34 -0.94
N ILE A 72 3.40 1.29 -1.72
CA ILE A 72 3.71 2.71 -1.52
C ILE A 72 2.64 3.36 -0.65
N PHE A 73 3.06 4.27 0.21
CA PHE A 73 2.20 4.95 1.18
C PHE A 73 2.49 6.45 1.18
N ASP A 74 1.44 7.26 1.05
CA ASP A 74 1.54 8.71 1.18
C ASP A 74 1.43 9.12 2.64
N ASP A 75 2.50 9.71 3.15
CA ASP A 75 2.65 10.07 4.56
C ASP A 75 1.74 11.24 4.99
N PHE A 76 1.10 11.95 4.06
CA PHE A 76 0.17 13.03 4.35
C PHE A 76 -1.30 12.62 4.20
N THR A 77 -1.64 11.87 3.16
CA THR A 77 -3.03 11.50 2.86
C THR A 77 -3.41 10.14 3.43
N THR A 78 -2.42 9.35 3.85
CA THR A 78 -2.54 7.93 4.23
C THR A 78 -3.10 7.03 3.12
N ASP A 79 -3.05 7.48 1.87
CA ASP A 79 -3.31 6.65 0.71
C ASP A 79 -2.21 5.60 0.54
N SER A 80 -2.59 4.43 0.08
CA SER A 80 -1.66 3.33 -0.18
C SER A 80 -1.98 2.61 -1.48
N ARG A 81 -0.95 2.06 -2.14
CA ARG A 81 -1.08 1.29 -3.39
C ARG A 81 -0.13 0.12 -3.39
N LEU A 82 -0.61 -1.04 -3.79
CA LEU A 82 0.23 -2.18 -4.12
C LEU A 82 0.92 -1.94 -5.46
N VAL A 83 2.22 -2.24 -5.54
CA VAL A 83 3.04 -2.07 -6.74
C VAL A 83 3.81 -3.36 -7.00
N ASP A 84 3.72 -3.90 -8.20
CA ASP A 84 4.35 -5.15 -8.63
C ASP A 84 5.32 -4.97 -9.83
N PHE A 85 5.66 -3.72 -10.16
CA PHE A 85 6.58 -3.35 -11.22
C PHE A 85 7.63 -2.34 -10.74
N PRO A 86 8.81 -2.24 -11.40
CA PRO A 86 9.84 -1.25 -11.06
C PRO A 86 9.37 0.19 -11.26
N PHE A 87 9.76 1.11 -10.36
CA PHE A 87 9.27 2.48 -10.36
C PHE A 87 10.25 3.47 -9.74
N LYS A 88 9.97 4.75 -9.93
CA LYS A 88 10.48 5.86 -9.12
C LYS A 88 9.30 6.58 -8.45
N VAL A 89 9.59 7.42 -7.44
CA VAL A 89 8.56 8.17 -6.72
C VAL A 89 8.75 9.68 -6.91
N LYS A 90 7.64 10.41 -6.76
CA LYS A 90 7.62 11.86 -6.93
C LYS A 90 8.37 12.60 -5.82
N SER A 91 8.23 12.17 -4.57
CA SER A 91 8.70 12.97 -3.43
C SER A 91 8.96 12.12 -2.18
N SER A 92 9.56 12.76 -1.17
CA SER A 92 9.81 12.17 0.14
C SER A 92 8.56 11.87 0.98
N ALA A 93 7.39 12.29 0.52
CA ALA A 93 6.12 11.92 1.15
C ALA A 93 5.77 10.44 0.93
N MET A 94 6.28 9.84 -0.14
CA MET A 94 6.07 8.42 -0.43
C MET A 94 6.96 7.56 0.46
N LYS A 95 6.38 6.67 1.25
CA LYS A 95 7.08 5.58 1.94
C LYS A 95 6.98 4.31 1.11
N ILE A 96 8.04 3.53 1.09
CA ILE A 96 8.04 2.23 0.44
C ILE A 96 8.00 1.18 1.54
N LEU A 97 7.03 0.29 1.47
CA LEU A 97 6.74 -0.68 2.51
C LEU A 97 6.92 -2.10 2.00
N GLN A 98 7.70 -2.88 2.74
CA GLN A 98 7.82 -4.32 2.58
C GLN A 98 7.11 -5.03 3.73
N VAL A 99 6.52 -6.18 3.47
CA VAL A 99 5.92 -6.98 4.53
C VAL A 99 6.87 -8.07 4.99
N THR A 100 6.73 -8.50 6.25
CA THR A 100 7.50 -9.62 6.78
C THR A 100 7.12 -10.94 6.09
N ASN A 101 8.02 -11.93 6.14
CA ASN A 101 7.85 -13.21 5.43
C ASN A 101 6.58 -14.00 5.80
N ASP A 102 6.00 -13.74 6.97
CA ASP A 102 4.77 -14.41 7.44
C ASP A 102 3.49 -13.77 6.90
N MET A 103 3.62 -12.65 6.17
CA MET A 103 2.49 -11.88 5.64
C MET A 103 2.44 -11.98 4.11
N GLU A 104 1.23 -12.03 3.59
CA GLU A 104 0.96 -11.79 2.18
C GLU A 104 0.83 -10.28 1.95
N VAL A 105 1.66 -9.73 1.05
CA VAL A 105 1.67 -8.27 0.77
C VAL A 105 0.30 -7.75 0.32
N GLU A 106 -0.44 -8.55 -0.46
CA GLU A 106 -1.79 -8.20 -0.91
C GLU A 106 -2.78 -8.10 0.26
N TYR A 107 -2.65 -8.94 1.29
CA TYR A 107 -3.49 -8.88 2.47
C TYR A 107 -3.27 -7.57 3.23
N VAL A 108 -2.02 -7.19 3.44
CA VAL A 108 -1.68 -5.91 4.08
C VAL A 108 -2.14 -4.74 3.23
N ALA A 109 -1.94 -4.79 1.91
CA ALA A 109 -2.41 -3.76 0.99
C ALA A 109 -3.93 -3.58 1.03
N MET A 110 -4.70 -4.67 1.09
CA MET A 110 -6.16 -4.63 1.24
C MET A 110 -6.57 -3.97 2.57
N PHE A 111 -5.93 -4.34 3.68
CA PHE A 111 -6.17 -3.69 4.97
C PHE A 111 -5.90 -2.19 4.91
N MET A 112 -4.77 -1.79 4.34
CA MET A 112 -4.38 -0.40 4.24
C MET A 112 -5.30 0.40 3.31
N SER A 113 -5.81 -0.21 2.23
CA SER A 113 -6.70 0.47 1.27
C SER A 113 -8.03 0.94 1.88
N ILE A 114 -8.52 0.23 2.90
CA ILE A 114 -9.75 0.56 3.63
C ILE A 114 -9.50 1.27 4.96
N THR A 115 -8.23 1.45 5.35
CA THR A 115 -7.85 2.06 6.63
C THR A 115 -7.18 3.40 6.36
N ARG A 116 -7.96 4.47 6.38
CA ARG A 116 -7.46 5.83 6.17
C ARG A 116 -7.61 6.66 7.44
N LEU A 117 -6.59 7.46 7.74
CA LEU A 117 -6.67 8.49 8.78
C LEU A 117 -7.00 9.81 8.10
N ILE A 118 -8.15 10.37 8.47
CA ILE A 118 -8.59 11.70 8.00
C ILE A 118 -8.21 12.71 9.07
N GLY A 119 -7.44 13.70 8.71
CA GLY A 119 -6.99 14.71 9.65
C GLY A 119 -6.21 15.85 9.01
N ASP A 120 -5.30 16.44 9.76
CA ASP A 120 -4.52 17.61 9.36
C ASP A 120 -3.59 17.31 8.18
N THR A 121 -3.68 18.07 7.10
CA THR A 121 -2.91 17.93 5.88
C THR A 121 -1.41 18.20 6.02
N HIS A 122 -0.96 18.74 7.15
CA HIS A 122 0.44 19.07 7.42
C HIS A 122 1.15 18.02 8.27
N LYS A 123 0.45 16.99 8.72
CA LYS A 123 0.99 15.93 9.58
C LYS A 123 1.53 14.77 8.76
N ARG A 124 2.68 14.24 9.18
CA ARG A 124 3.19 12.96 8.68
C ARG A 124 2.69 11.83 9.56
N TYR A 125 1.99 10.89 8.96
CA TYR A 125 1.18 9.89 9.69
C TYR A 125 1.90 8.58 9.97
N TRP A 126 2.87 8.16 9.14
CA TRP A 126 3.45 6.82 9.27
C TRP A 126 4.02 6.56 10.67
N ILE A 127 5.02 7.34 11.07
CA ILE A 127 5.71 7.16 12.37
C ILE A 127 4.82 7.56 13.54
N SER A 128 4.04 8.63 13.37
CA SER A 128 3.26 9.20 14.46
C SER A 128 2.08 8.33 14.88
N GLU A 129 1.34 7.78 13.92
CA GLU A 129 0.08 7.10 14.18
C GLU A 129 -0.13 5.82 13.36
N TYR A 130 0.06 5.89 12.02
CA TYR A 130 -0.41 4.84 11.11
C TYR A 130 0.27 3.50 11.35
N SER A 131 1.58 3.47 11.55
CA SER A 131 2.33 2.25 11.84
C SER A 131 1.93 1.57 13.16
N LYS A 132 1.24 2.29 14.04
CA LYS A 132 0.76 1.80 15.35
C LYS A 132 -0.65 1.22 15.29
N LEU A 133 -1.34 1.33 14.15
CA LEU A 133 -2.66 0.75 13.95
C LEU A 133 -2.60 -0.77 14.10
N HIS A 134 -3.66 -1.33 14.67
CA HIS A 134 -3.77 -2.76 14.83
C HIS A 134 -4.34 -3.40 13.56
N ILE A 135 -3.66 -4.43 13.08
CA ILE A 135 -4.09 -5.26 11.97
C ILE A 135 -4.42 -6.67 12.49
N PRO A 136 -5.61 -7.23 12.18
CA PRO A 136 -5.90 -8.62 12.45
C PRO A 136 -5.09 -9.50 11.49
N VAL A 137 -4.38 -10.48 12.01
CA VAL A 137 -3.49 -11.35 11.25
C VAL A 137 -4.01 -12.78 11.31
N PRO A 138 -4.61 -13.27 10.21
CA PRO A 138 -4.96 -14.67 10.08
C PRO A 138 -3.74 -15.55 9.79
N PRO A 139 -3.83 -16.87 9.98
CA PRO A 139 -2.85 -17.80 9.45
C PRO A 139 -2.63 -17.58 7.94
N ARG A 140 -1.41 -17.78 7.44
CA ARG A 140 -1.03 -17.46 6.05
C ARG A 140 -1.96 -18.11 5.00
N LYS A 141 -2.40 -19.34 5.24
CA LYS A 141 -3.37 -20.02 4.36
C LYS A 141 -4.70 -19.25 4.28
N GLU A 142 -5.13 -18.70 5.39
CA GLU A 142 -6.36 -17.91 5.46
C GLU A 142 -6.18 -16.52 4.78
N GLN A 143 -5.01 -15.88 4.92
CA GLN A 143 -4.70 -14.65 4.19
C GLN A 143 -4.89 -14.87 2.68
N LYS A 144 -4.32 -15.95 2.12
CA LYS A 144 -4.46 -16.31 0.70
C LYS A 144 -5.91 -16.56 0.29
N ARG A 145 -6.68 -17.21 1.16
CA ARG A 145 -8.11 -17.46 0.91
C ARG A 145 -8.91 -16.15 0.86
N ILE A 146 -8.65 -15.24 1.80
CA ILE A 146 -9.28 -13.92 1.85
C ILE A 146 -8.96 -13.12 0.58
N ILE A 147 -7.68 -13.04 0.21
CA ILE A 147 -7.22 -12.34 -1.01
C ILE A 147 -7.98 -12.87 -2.24
N LYS A 148 -8.00 -14.19 -2.42
CA LYS A 148 -8.70 -14.82 -3.56
C LYS A 148 -10.19 -14.48 -3.58
N THR A 149 -10.84 -14.55 -2.42
CA THR A 149 -12.28 -14.28 -2.31
C THR A 149 -12.60 -12.83 -2.61
N VAL A 150 -11.81 -11.89 -2.08
CA VAL A 150 -12.01 -10.45 -2.32
C VAL A 150 -11.79 -10.11 -3.79
N LYS A 151 -10.75 -10.65 -4.44
CA LYS A 151 -10.51 -10.46 -5.88
C LYS A 151 -11.70 -10.95 -6.71
N LEU A 152 -12.20 -12.15 -6.42
CA LEU A 152 -13.36 -12.70 -7.12
C LEU A 152 -14.62 -11.82 -6.95
N MET A 153 -14.83 -11.27 -5.74
CA MET A 153 -15.96 -10.36 -5.51
C MET A 153 -15.85 -9.08 -6.35
N PHE A 154 -14.64 -8.50 -6.47
CA PHE A 154 -14.44 -7.34 -7.34
C PHE A 154 -14.66 -7.68 -8.82
N GLU A 155 -14.13 -8.79 -9.31
CA GLU A 155 -14.36 -9.25 -10.68
C GLU A 155 -15.86 -9.42 -10.98
N MET A 156 -16.63 -9.98 -10.05
CA MET A 156 -18.08 -10.10 -10.19
C MET A 156 -18.79 -8.74 -10.20
N LEU A 157 -18.37 -7.80 -9.37
CA LEU A 157 -18.93 -6.45 -9.35
C LEU A 157 -18.62 -5.69 -10.65
N ASP A 158 -17.41 -5.79 -11.17
CA ASP A 158 -17.01 -5.18 -12.43
C ASP A 158 -17.83 -5.74 -13.59
N ALA A 159 -18.01 -7.06 -13.64
CA ALA A 159 -18.86 -7.71 -14.66
C ALA A 159 -20.33 -7.26 -14.59
N ILE A 160 -20.87 -6.99 -13.40
CA ILE A 160 -22.22 -6.43 -13.24
C ILE A 160 -22.27 -5.00 -13.77
N MET A 161 -21.27 -4.18 -13.43
CA MET A 161 -21.23 -2.77 -13.86
C MET A 161 -21.06 -2.61 -15.37
N GLU A 162 -20.32 -3.50 -16.03
CA GLU A 162 -20.17 -3.53 -17.49
C GLU A 162 -21.47 -3.87 -18.24
N ASN A 163 -22.44 -4.49 -17.55
CA ASN A 163 -23.73 -4.90 -18.14
C ASN A 163 -24.90 -3.95 -17.78
N LEU A 164 -24.63 -2.85 -17.09
CA LEU A 164 -25.60 -1.80 -16.78
C LEU A 164 -25.48 -0.61 -17.73
#